data_30c919bddd9783a3aff69f7e0219ef8f
#
_entry.id   30c919bddd9783a3aff69f7e0219ef8f
#
_cell.length_a   1.000
_cell.length_b   1.000
_cell.length_c   1.000
_cell.angle_alpha   90.00
_cell.angle_beta   90.00
_cell.angle_gamma   90.00
#
_symmetry.space_group_name_H-M   'P 1'
#
loop_
_entity.id
_entity.type
_entity.pdbx_description
1 polymer ?
#
loop_
_entity_poly.entity_id
_entity_poly.type
_entity_poly.pdbx_seq_one_letter_code
_entity_poly.pdbx_strand_id
1 'polypeptide(L)'
;MSETLFRDRIPHRQIPQGVTEREFECRRDNLIIRGYEYRPEGENLPIAIVSHGIMAWLDTTRHYAMEFAELGYAAFCFDFNGGSVSGNKSDGKTTDMTVLTEVQDLEAVINYVRGLRYVDRDRMLLMGCSQGGYVSAIVAAKNKYPIQKLCLFYPALCIPEDARSGKVMRTKVDLNNLPEIIHCGPMALGRQYPLDVLDMDAYDIIRQYKGRVLIVHGTADKIVNIEYSKRAVVAYLSTKPENMTDEERIRLEIIEGGEHMFNLDHDLEAIKYLDDFARLK
;
A
#
# COMPACT_ATOMS: atom_id res chain seq x y z
N MET A 1 -4.08 7.69 18.04
CA MET A 1 -3.52 6.45 18.67
C MET A 1 -2.10 6.78 19.10
N SER A 2 -1.67 6.37 20.29
CA SER A 2 -0.30 6.65 20.74
C SER A 2 0.68 5.73 20.01
N GLU A 3 1.90 6.19 19.81
CA GLU A 3 3.01 5.42 19.23
C GLU A 3 3.20 4.03 19.88
N THR A 4 2.85 3.93 21.16
CA THR A 4 2.90 2.70 21.97
C THR A 4 1.90 1.63 21.44
N LEU A 5 0.68 2.03 21.04
CA LEU A 5 -0.34 1.10 20.51
C LEU A 5 0.04 0.48 19.15
N PHE A 6 0.89 1.15 18.39
CA PHE A 6 1.42 0.61 17.13
C PHE A 6 2.56 -0.37 17.37
N ARG A 7 3.49 -0.05 18.29
CA ARG A 7 4.67 -0.89 18.54
C ARG A 7 4.33 -2.30 19.02
N ASP A 8 3.26 -2.47 19.79
CA ASP A 8 2.84 -3.77 20.31
C ASP A 8 2.14 -4.66 19.26
N ARG A 9 1.80 -4.12 18.09
CA ARG A 9 1.12 -4.83 17.01
C ARG A 9 2.04 -5.24 15.85
N ILE A 10 3.25 -4.68 15.79
CA ILE A 10 4.19 -4.95 14.70
C ILE A 10 5.18 -6.02 15.15
N PRO A 11 5.38 -7.10 14.36
CA PRO A 11 6.43 -8.07 14.66
C PRO A 11 7.79 -7.37 14.73
N HIS A 12 8.45 -7.42 15.89
CA HIS A 12 9.86 -7.02 16.01
C HIS A 12 10.72 -8.05 15.29
N ARG A 13 10.84 -7.88 13.99
CA ARG A 13 11.66 -8.77 13.18
C ARG A 13 13.09 -8.26 13.13
N GLN A 14 14.05 -9.17 13.36
CA GLN A 14 15.45 -8.89 13.08
C GLN A 14 15.68 -8.95 11.56
N ILE A 15 16.66 -8.18 11.08
CA ILE A 15 17.08 -8.24 9.69
C ILE A 15 17.47 -9.69 9.36
N PRO A 16 16.92 -10.30 8.30
CA PRO A 16 17.22 -11.68 7.95
C PRO A 16 18.71 -11.90 7.66
N GLN A 17 19.20 -13.09 7.92
CA GLN A 17 20.60 -13.44 7.63
C GLN A 17 20.90 -13.29 6.14
N GLY A 18 22.01 -12.65 5.78
CA GLY A 18 22.40 -12.41 4.39
C GLY A 18 21.66 -11.24 3.72
N VAL A 19 20.85 -10.49 4.48
CA VAL A 19 20.18 -9.27 4.02
C VAL A 19 20.87 -8.05 4.60
N THR A 20 21.16 -7.06 3.77
CA THR A 20 21.67 -5.74 4.19
C THR A 20 20.52 -4.75 4.25
N GLU A 21 20.47 -3.93 5.30
CA GLU A 21 19.58 -2.77 5.42
C GLU A 21 20.34 -1.50 5.03
N ARG A 22 19.72 -0.63 4.23
CA ARG A 22 20.26 0.68 3.87
C ARG A 22 19.15 1.72 3.83
N GLU A 23 19.44 2.92 4.26
CA GLU A 23 18.57 4.06 3.98
C GLU A 23 18.68 4.46 2.53
N PHE A 24 17.57 4.92 1.93
CA PHE A 24 17.57 5.54 0.62
C PHE A 24 16.74 6.82 0.62
N GLU A 25 17.06 7.69 -0.31
CA GLU A 25 16.29 8.89 -0.62
C GLU A 25 16.02 8.97 -2.11
N CYS A 26 14.81 9.39 -2.46
CA CYS A 26 14.48 9.79 -3.82
C CYS A 26 13.63 11.07 -3.78
N ARG A 27 13.25 11.61 -4.93
CA ARG A 27 12.53 12.88 -5.00
C ARG A 27 11.26 12.75 -5.82
N ARG A 28 10.20 13.37 -5.31
CA ARG A 28 9.07 13.84 -6.10
C ARG A 28 9.09 15.38 -6.07
N ASP A 29 9.35 15.97 -7.21
CA ASP A 29 9.55 17.42 -7.33
C ASP A 29 10.63 17.95 -6.33
N ASN A 30 10.26 18.86 -5.45
CA ASN A 30 11.13 19.42 -4.42
C ASN A 30 11.08 18.65 -3.09
N LEU A 31 10.24 17.63 -2.96
CA LEU A 31 10.07 16.86 -1.74
C LEU A 31 10.96 15.61 -1.75
N ILE A 32 11.58 15.33 -0.62
CA ILE A 32 12.41 14.13 -0.44
C ILE A 32 11.53 13.02 0.16
N ILE A 33 11.57 11.87 -0.48
CA ILE A 33 10.99 10.62 0.00
C ILE A 33 12.12 9.81 0.62
N ARG A 34 11.94 9.33 1.84
CA ARG A 34 12.91 8.53 2.59
C ARG A 34 12.37 7.15 2.91
N GLY A 35 13.25 6.16 2.87
CA GLY A 35 12.88 4.79 3.13
C GLY A 35 14.07 3.89 3.46
N TYR A 36 13.78 2.61 3.56
CA TYR A 36 14.77 1.55 3.74
C TYR A 36 14.72 0.57 2.60
N GLU A 37 15.90 0.17 2.17
CA GLU A 37 16.15 -0.96 1.30
C GLU A 37 16.59 -2.16 2.14
N TYR A 38 16.00 -3.32 1.88
CA TYR A 38 16.41 -4.63 2.37
C TYR A 38 16.89 -5.44 1.17
N ARG A 39 18.20 -5.64 1.09
CA ARG A 39 18.81 -6.27 -0.08
C ARG A 39 19.48 -7.60 0.30
N PRO A 40 19.03 -8.74 -0.24
CA PRO A 40 19.77 -10.00 -0.16
C PRO A 40 20.99 -9.95 -1.06
N GLU A 41 21.92 -10.90 -0.88
CA GLU A 41 23.04 -11.09 -1.80
C GLU A 41 22.56 -11.47 -3.21
N GLY A 42 23.25 -11.00 -4.24
CA GLY A 42 22.97 -11.35 -5.63
C GLY A 42 22.80 -10.14 -6.55
N GLU A 43 22.57 -10.47 -7.80
CA GLU A 43 22.32 -9.52 -8.90
C GLU A 43 21.03 -9.94 -9.61
N ASN A 44 20.46 -9.02 -10.39
CA ASN A 44 19.22 -9.25 -11.12
C ASN A 44 18.04 -9.65 -10.20
N LEU A 45 17.96 -9.00 -9.03
CA LEU A 45 16.97 -9.30 -8.01
C LEU A 45 15.59 -8.78 -8.41
N PRO A 46 14.50 -9.55 -8.21
CA PRO A 46 13.15 -9.02 -8.37
C PRO A 46 12.91 -7.88 -7.37
N ILE A 47 12.04 -6.96 -7.73
CA ILE A 47 11.72 -5.77 -6.93
C ILE A 47 10.45 -6.02 -6.11
N ALA A 48 10.47 -5.68 -4.81
CA ALA A 48 9.27 -5.53 -4.00
C ALA A 48 9.22 -4.12 -3.38
N ILE A 49 8.10 -3.42 -3.51
CA ILE A 49 7.90 -2.10 -2.91
C ILE A 49 6.67 -2.14 -2.02
N VAL A 50 6.83 -1.70 -0.76
CA VAL A 50 5.81 -1.77 0.29
C VAL A 50 5.36 -0.36 0.69
N SER A 51 4.06 -0.12 0.62
CA SER A 51 3.40 1.16 0.90
C SER A 51 2.55 1.08 2.16
N HIS A 52 2.78 1.98 3.12
CA HIS A 52 1.99 2.08 4.35
C HIS A 52 0.62 2.75 4.12
N GLY A 53 -0.29 2.65 5.09
CA GLY A 53 -1.59 3.33 5.08
C GLY A 53 -1.54 4.76 5.60
N ILE A 54 -2.66 5.48 5.50
CA ILE A 54 -2.80 6.83 6.08
C ILE A 54 -2.57 6.80 7.59
N MET A 55 -1.90 7.81 8.13
CA MET A 55 -1.52 7.94 9.55
C MET A 55 -0.50 6.89 10.02
N ALA A 56 -0.10 5.96 9.16
CA ALA A 56 0.98 5.01 9.39
C ALA A 56 2.30 5.57 8.83
N TRP A 57 3.40 4.88 9.04
CA TRP A 57 4.72 5.22 8.52
C TRP A 57 5.49 3.93 8.19
N LEU A 58 6.64 4.04 7.58
CA LEU A 58 7.39 2.90 7.06
C LEU A 58 7.63 1.77 8.08
N ASP A 59 7.86 2.09 9.37
CA ASP A 59 8.07 1.06 10.39
C ASP A 59 6.84 0.17 10.60
N THR A 60 5.64 0.64 10.25
CA THR A 60 4.41 -0.17 10.35
C THR A 60 4.34 -1.27 9.29
N THR A 61 5.16 -1.20 8.25
CA THR A 61 5.15 -2.12 7.11
C THR A 61 6.53 -2.69 6.78
N ARG A 62 7.61 -2.23 7.45
CA ARG A 62 8.99 -2.65 7.16
C ARG A 62 9.22 -4.15 7.32
N HIS A 63 8.50 -4.82 8.22
CA HIS A 63 8.61 -6.26 8.41
C HIS A 63 8.17 -7.05 7.16
N TYR A 64 7.21 -6.54 6.36
CA TYR A 64 6.88 -7.13 5.06
C TYR A 64 8.00 -6.95 4.03
N ALA A 65 8.70 -5.80 4.06
CA ALA A 65 9.88 -5.61 3.20
C ALA A 65 11.00 -6.59 3.57
N MET A 66 11.22 -6.84 4.88
CA MET A 66 12.16 -7.86 5.34
C MET A 66 11.75 -9.27 4.89
N GLU A 67 10.44 -9.60 4.91
CA GLU A 67 9.91 -10.87 4.40
C GLU A 67 10.23 -11.05 2.91
N PHE A 68 9.94 -10.04 2.10
CA PHE A 68 10.29 -10.09 0.67
C PHE A 68 11.79 -10.24 0.44
N ALA A 69 12.63 -9.61 1.27
CA ALA A 69 14.08 -9.76 1.15
C ALA A 69 14.54 -11.19 1.46
N GLU A 70 13.93 -11.85 2.46
CA GLU A 70 14.18 -13.27 2.76
C GLU A 70 13.73 -14.19 1.60
N LEU A 71 12.73 -13.77 0.84
CA LEU A 71 12.26 -14.44 -0.38
C LEU A 71 13.11 -14.14 -1.62
N GLY A 72 14.18 -13.35 -1.48
CA GLY A 72 15.12 -13.02 -2.54
C GLY A 72 14.79 -11.78 -3.37
N TYR A 73 13.87 -10.93 -2.92
CA TYR A 73 13.59 -9.65 -3.54
C TYR A 73 14.53 -8.55 -3.03
N ALA A 74 14.93 -7.62 -3.89
CA ALA A 74 15.35 -6.30 -3.43
C ALA A 74 14.08 -5.56 -2.98
N ALA A 75 13.93 -5.41 -1.67
CA ALA A 75 12.69 -4.94 -1.06
C ALA A 75 12.84 -3.53 -0.48
N PHE A 76 11.82 -2.69 -0.69
CA PHE A 76 11.83 -1.28 -0.32
C PHE A 76 10.56 -0.93 0.46
N CYS A 77 10.71 -0.22 1.56
CA CYS A 77 9.61 0.46 2.23
C CYS A 77 9.98 1.93 2.44
N PHE A 78 9.01 2.80 2.42
CA PHE A 78 9.22 4.26 2.44
C PHE A 78 8.07 4.99 3.12
N ASP A 79 8.30 6.24 3.51
CA ASP A 79 7.28 7.14 3.99
C ASP A 79 6.74 7.98 2.83
N PHE A 80 5.41 8.03 2.67
CA PHE A 80 4.77 9.01 1.78
C PHE A 80 4.99 10.43 2.28
N ASN A 81 5.17 11.38 1.38
CA ASN A 81 5.26 12.80 1.71
C ASN A 81 3.97 13.28 2.39
N GLY A 82 4.08 13.72 3.65
CA GLY A 82 2.94 14.13 4.45
C GLY A 82 2.00 12.98 4.86
N GLY A 83 2.38 11.71 4.70
CA GLY A 83 1.51 10.55 4.95
C GLY A 83 1.15 10.30 6.43
N SER A 84 1.87 10.89 7.38
CA SER A 84 1.62 10.70 8.82
C SER A 84 1.93 11.94 9.65
N VAL A 85 1.37 12.00 10.85
CA VAL A 85 1.65 13.04 11.88
C VAL A 85 2.80 12.67 12.80
N SER A 86 3.23 11.42 12.81
CA SER A 86 4.33 10.92 13.65
C SER A 86 5.10 9.83 12.92
N GLY A 87 6.38 9.69 13.26
CA GLY A 87 7.25 8.66 12.68
C GLY A 87 7.66 8.86 11.22
N ASN A 88 7.01 9.74 10.49
CA ASN A 88 7.30 10.04 9.08
C ASN A 88 8.66 10.73 8.96
N LYS A 89 9.52 10.21 8.08
CA LYS A 89 10.85 10.75 7.77
C LYS A 89 10.89 11.54 6.46
N SER A 90 9.90 11.36 5.59
CA SER A 90 9.77 12.08 4.32
C SER A 90 9.25 13.51 4.53
N ASP A 91 9.47 14.35 3.54
CA ASP A 91 9.04 15.75 3.56
C ASP A 91 7.51 15.89 3.46
N GLY A 92 7.03 17.13 3.39
CA GLY A 92 5.63 17.45 3.14
C GLY A 92 4.78 17.61 4.41
N LYS A 93 3.57 18.11 4.20
CA LYS A 93 2.57 18.30 5.25
C LYS A 93 1.37 17.42 4.99
N THR A 94 0.71 16.97 6.06
CA THR A 94 -0.51 16.16 5.94
C THR A 94 -1.64 16.89 5.21
N THR A 95 -1.64 18.22 5.26
CA THR A 95 -2.61 19.08 4.56
C THR A 95 -2.38 19.17 3.05
N ASP A 96 -1.20 18.80 2.56
CA ASP A 96 -0.85 18.81 1.15
C ASP A 96 -0.90 17.39 0.54
N MET A 97 -1.04 16.36 1.40
CA MET A 97 -1.12 14.97 0.99
C MET A 97 -2.53 14.63 0.51
N THR A 98 -2.61 13.90 -0.61
CA THR A 98 -3.83 13.27 -1.14
C THR A 98 -3.50 11.87 -1.68
N VAL A 99 -4.52 11.08 -2.00
CA VAL A 99 -4.32 9.79 -2.68
C VAL A 99 -3.51 9.96 -3.96
N LEU A 100 -3.75 11.04 -4.73
CA LEU A 100 -3.05 11.27 -5.99
C LEU A 100 -1.61 11.73 -5.79
N THR A 101 -1.29 12.48 -4.73
CA THR A 101 0.10 12.81 -4.41
C THR A 101 0.88 11.59 -3.92
N GLU A 102 0.25 10.67 -3.18
CA GLU A 102 0.87 9.39 -2.80
C GLU A 102 1.09 8.46 -4.00
N VAL A 103 0.20 8.49 -5.01
CA VAL A 103 0.43 7.81 -6.29
C VAL A 103 1.70 8.36 -6.97
N GLN A 104 1.92 9.67 -6.97
CA GLN A 104 3.13 10.28 -7.52
C GLN A 104 4.38 9.91 -6.70
N ASP A 105 4.28 9.84 -5.37
CA ASP A 105 5.37 9.40 -4.50
C ASP A 105 5.76 7.96 -4.82
N LEU A 106 4.80 7.04 -4.92
CA LEU A 106 5.08 5.65 -5.28
C LEU A 106 5.70 5.53 -6.67
N GLU A 107 5.23 6.31 -7.65
CA GLU A 107 5.85 6.35 -8.99
C GLU A 107 7.31 6.86 -8.94
N ALA A 108 7.61 7.84 -8.08
CA ALA A 108 8.97 8.34 -7.87
C ALA A 108 9.88 7.25 -7.27
N VAL A 109 9.40 6.52 -6.27
CA VAL A 109 10.12 5.37 -5.68
C VAL A 109 10.35 4.28 -6.72
N ILE A 110 9.33 3.90 -7.51
CA ILE A 110 9.46 2.91 -8.58
C ILE A 110 10.56 3.33 -9.58
N ASN A 111 10.55 4.59 -10.01
CA ASN A 111 11.55 5.10 -10.96
C ASN A 111 12.96 5.07 -10.37
N TYR A 112 13.13 5.43 -9.09
CA TYR A 112 14.39 5.33 -8.38
C TYR A 112 14.90 3.89 -8.32
N VAL A 113 14.06 2.96 -7.85
CA VAL A 113 14.43 1.55 -7.68
C VAL A 113 14.80 0.91 -9.01
N ARG A 114 14.03 1.17 -10.08
CA ARG A 114 14.34 0.69 -11.42
C ARG A 114 15.64 1.25 -12.01
N GLY A 115 16.18 2.33 -11.45
CA GLY A 115 17.49 2.87 -11.79
C GLY A 115 18.67 2.09 -11.21
N LEU A 116 18.46 1.24 -10.21
CA LEU A 116 19.51 0.48 -9.54
C LEU A 116 20.04 -0.65 -10.45
N ARG A 117 21.34 -0.95 -10.36
CA ARG A 117 22.01 -1.87 -11.30
C ARG A 117 21.74 -3.34 -11.02
N TYR A 118 21.47 -3.68 -9.77
CA TYR A 118 21.33 -5.07 -9.28
C TYR A 118 19.89 -5.58 -9.30
N VAL A 119 18.91 -4.76 -9.72
CA VAL A 119 17.51 -5.18 -9.79
C VAL A 119 17.13 -5.66 -11.21
N ASP A 120 16.20 -6.59 -11.25
CA ASP A 120 15.50 -6.95 -12.47
C ASP A 120 14.31 -5.99 -12.66
N ARG A 121 14.44 -5.13 -13.66
CA ARG A 121 13.45 -4.06 -13.93
C ARG A 121 12.10 -4.57 -14.39
N ASP A 122 12.04 -5.83 -14.84
CA ASP A 122 10.85 -6.43 -15.42
C ASP A 122 10.13 -7.39 -14.46
N ARG A 123 10.70 -7.62 -13.26
CA ARG A 123 10.10 -8.43 -12.20
C ARG A 123 9.77 -7.57 -10.98
N MET A 124 8.53 -7.07 -10.92
CA MET A 124 8.10 -6.18 -9.85
C MET A 124 6.84 -6.67 -9.16
N LEU A 125 6.86 -6.60 -7.82
CA LEU A 125 5.73 -6.77 -6.93
C LEU A 125 5.48 -5.45 -6.19
N LEU A 126 4.23 -4.99 -6.16
CA LEU A 126 3.80 -3.93 -5.25
C LEU A 126 2.99 -4.54 -4.11
N MET A 127 3.24 -4.06 -2.91
CA MET A 127 2.41 -4.32 -1.74
C MET A 127 1.93 -3.00 -1.13
N GLY A 128 0.69 -2.99 -0.67
CA GLY A 128 0.18 -1.83 0.07
C GLY A 128 -0.87 -2.20 1.10
N CYS A 129 -0.85 -1.47 2.22
CA CYS A 129 -1.80 -1.61 3.32
C CYS A 129 -2.79 -0.43 3.32
N SER A 130 -4.08 -0.69 3.51
CA SER A 130 -5.12 0.35 3.66
C SER A 130 -5.09 1.35 2.50
N GLN A 131 -4.88 2.65 2.74
CA GLN A 131 -4.72 3.67 1.69
C GLN A 131 -3.55 3.36 0.76
N GLY A 132 -2.39 2.91 1.28
CA GLY A 132 -1.27 2.48 0.45
C GLY A 132 -1.62 1.29 -0.45
N GLY A 133 -2.57 0.45 -0.05
CA GLY A 133 -3.16 -0.60 -0.90
C GLY A 133 -3.95 -0.01 -2.07
N TYR A 134 -4.78 1.00 -1.83
CA TYR A 134 -5.50 1.69 -2.90
C TYR A 134 -4.55 2.43 -3.84
N VAL A 135 -3.55 3.15 -3.30
CA VAL A 135 -2.48 3.82 -4.08
C VAL A 135 -1.74 2.81 -4.96
N SER A 136 -1.31 1.67 -4.40
CA SER A 136 -0.62 0.61 -5.15
C SER A 136 -1.49 0.04 -6.27
N ALA A 137 -2.80 -0.14 -6.02
CA ALA A 137 -3.74 -0.60 -7.03
C ALA A 137 -3.93 0.41 -8.17
N ILE A 138 -3.99 1.72 -7.86
CA ILE A 138 -4.04 2.79 -8.87
C ILE A 138 -2.78 2.76 -9.74
N VAL A 139 -1.59 2.69 -9.13
CA VAL A 139 -0.32 2.68 -9.88
C VAL A 139 -0.23 1.43 -10.76
N ALA A 140 -0.63 0.27 -10.26
CA ALA A 140 -0.66 -0.96 -11.04
C ALA A 140 -1.64 -0.85 -12.23
N ALA A 141 -2.81 -0.24 -12.02
CA ALA A 141 -3.84 -0.05 -13.03
C ALA A 141 -3.43 0.87 -14.19
N LYS A 142 -2.46 1.77 -13.96
CA LYS A 142 -1.91 2.62 -15.04
C LYS A 142 -1.16 1.82 -16.13
N ASN A 143 -0.77 0.57 -15.85
CA ASN A 143 0.00 -0.29 -16.75
C ASN A 143 1.29 0.37 -17.31
N LYS A 144 1.83 1.32 -16.58
CA LYS A 144 3.06 2.06 -16.94
C LYS A 144 4.33 1.28 -16.60
N TYR A 145 4.25 0.41 -15.61
CA TYR A 145 5.36 -0.36 -15.07
C TYR A 145 5.10 -1.86 -15.20
N PRO A 146 6.14 -2.69 -15.31
CA PRO A 146 5.99 -4.15 -15.45
C PRO A 146 5.68 -4.82 -14.10
N ILE A 147 4.60 -4.40 -13.46
CA ILE A 147 4.13 -4.96 -12.18
C ILE A 147 3.47 -6.30 -12.49
N GLN A 148 4.06 -7.38 -12.01
CA GLN A 148 3.55 -8.74 -12.23
C GLN A 148 2.60 -9.18 -11.12
N LYS A 149 2.83 -8.70 -9.90
CA LYS A 149 2.11 -9.09 -8.69
C LYS A 149 1.71 -7.86 -7.88
N LEU A 150 0.50 -7.88 -7.37
CA LEU A 150 -0.06 -6.84 -6.52
C LEU A 150 -0.62 -7.49 -5.26
N CYS A 151 -0.07 -7.12 -4.10
CA CYS A 151 -0.48 -7.60 -2.79
C CYS A 151 -1.17 -6.47 -2.02
N LEU A 152 -2.41 -6.65 -1.62
CA LEU A 152 -3.26 -5.63 -1.01
C LEU A 152 -3.77 -6.10 0.36
N PHE A 153 -3.33 -5.47 1.43
CA PHE A 153 -3.82 -5.78 2.76
C PHE A 153 -4.89 -4.75 3.15
N TYR A 154 -6.10 -5.23 3.42
CA TYR A 154 -7.28 -4.41 3.79
C TYR A 154 -7.36 -3.09 3.00
N PRO A 155 -7.31 -3.12 1.63
CA PRO A 155 -7.17 -1.93 0.81
C PRO A 155 -8.35 -0.97 0.98
N ALA A 156 -8.06 0.33 1.17
CA ALA A 156 -9.08 1.35 1.42
C ALA A 156 -9.81 1.79 0.13
N LEU A 157 -10.42 0.84 -0.59
CA LEU A 157 -11.20 1.11 -1.80
C LEU A 157 -12.49 1.91 -1.54
N CYS A 158 -12.83 2.11 -0.26
CA CYS A 158 -13.96 2.93 0.16
C CYS A 158 -13.72 4.45 -0.02
N ILE A 159 -12.47 4.90 -0.17
CA ILE A 159 -12.12 6.33 -0.13
C ILE A 159 -12.97 7.19 -1.09
N PRO A 160 -13.18 6.84 -2.36
CA PRO A 160 -14.02 7.63 -3.26
C PRO A 160 -15.51 7.65 -2.85
N GLU A 161 -16.05 6.53 -2.38
CA GLU A 161 -17.44 6.43 -1.91
C GLU A 161 -17.63 7.23 -0.62
N ASP A 162 -16.70 7.13 0.33
CA ASP A 162 -16.68 7.92 1.55
C ASP A 162 -16.65 9.42 1.22
N ALA A 163 -15.78 9.87 0.32
CA ALA A 163 -15.70 11.27 -0.10
C ALA A 163 -17.03 11.75 -0.69
N ARG A 164 -17.63 11.01 -1.63
CA ARG A 164 -18.95 11.36 -2.21
C ARG A 164 -20.07 11.41 -1.18
N SER A 165 -19.98 10.64 -0.12
CA SER A 165 -20.95 10.67 1.00
C SER A 165 -20.71 11.80 2.00
N GLY A 166 -19.73 12.70 1.75
CA GLY A 166 -19.33 13.74 2.67
C GLY A 166 -18.60 13.20 3.89
N LYS A 167 -17.81 12.14 3.73
CA LYS A 167 -17.03 11.53 4.79
C LYS A 167 -15.54 11.52 4.43
N VAL A 168 -14.71 12.05 5.30
CA VAL A 168 -13.23 12.02 5.19
C VAL A 168 -12.70 11.30 6.42
N MET A 169 -12.20 10.07 6.24
CA MET A 169 -11.91 9.15 7.34
C MET A 169 -13.16 8.94 8.24
N ARG A 170 -13.17 9.48 9.46
CA ARG A 170 -14.32 9.44 10.40
C ARG A 170 -15.02 10.78 10.55
N THR A 171 -14.56 11.81 9.84
CA THR A 171 -15.10 13.17 9.91
C THR A 171 -16.13 13.38 8.82
N LYS A 172 -17.32 13.90 9.21
CA LYS A 172 -18.34 14.35 8.27
C LYS A 172 -18.03 15.77 7.79
N VAL A 173 -18.16 16.01 6.50
CA VAL A 173 -17.92 17.30 5.86
C VAL A 173 -19.08 17.65 4.94
N ASP A 174 -19.33 18.95 4.78
CA ASP A 174 -20.25 19.47 3.76
C ASP A 174 -19.45 19.71 2.47
N LEU A 175 -19.73 18.93 1.42
CA LEU A 175 -19.04 19.03 0.14
C LEU A 175 -19.29 20.38 -0.57
N ASN A 176 -20.40 21.05 -0.28
CA ASN A 176 -20.71 22.38 -0.84
C ASN A 176 -19.96 23.51 -0.13
N ASN A 177 -19.44 23.23 1.07
CA ASN A 177 -18.71 24.20 1.90
C ASN A 177 -17.53 23.53 2.61
N LEU A 178 -16.62 22.93 1.85
CA LEU A 178 -15.43 22.27 2.39
C LEU A 178 -14.49 23.29 3.03
N PRO A 179 -14.09 23.09 4.30
CA PRO A 179 -13.07 23.92 4.92
C PRO A 179 -11.71 23.69 4.25
N GLU A 180 -10.81 24.68 4.33
CA GLU A 180 -9.41 24.54 3.86
C GLU A 180 -8.71 23.35 4.52
N ILE A 181 -8.94 23.16 5.82
CA ILE A 181 -8.35 22.12 6.64
C ILE A 181 -9.47 21.30 7.29
N ILE A 182 -9.40 19.99 7.11
CA ILE A 182 -10.34 19.01 7.66
C ILE A 182 -9.62 18.29 8.81
N HIS A 183 -10.12 18.45 10.03
CA HIS A 183 -9.56 17.80 11.21
C HIS A 183 -10.10 16.35 11.34
N CYS A 184 -9.22 15.38 11.15
CA CYS A 184 -9.51 13.94 11.21
C CYS A 184 -8.86 13.31 12.46
N GLY A 185 -9.28 13.69 13.64
CA GLY A 185 -8.64 13.28 14.89
C GLY A 185 -7.25 13.92 15.04
N PRO A 186 -6.16 13.12 15.18
CA PRO A 186 -4.81 13.67 15.34
C PRO A 186 -4.21 14.20 14.04
N MET A 187 -4.82 13.91 12.87
CA MET A 187 -4.34 14.33 11.56
C MET A 187 -5.25 15.40 10.96
N ALA A 188 -4.65 16.42 10.38
CA ALA A 188 -5.32 17.43 9.58
C ALA A 188 -5.06 17.13 8.10
N LEU A 189 -6.11 17.11 7.28
CA LEU A 189 -6.04 16.96 5.82
C LEU A 189 -6.49 18.25 5.14
N GLY A 190 -5.94 18.54 3.97
CA GLY A 190 -6.41 19.65 3.15
C GLY A 190 -7.73 19.30 2.44
N ARG A 191 -8.46 20.35 2.01
CA ARG A 191 -9.69 20.17 1.22
C ARG A 191 -9.47 19.38 -0.07
N GLN A 192 -8.24 19.39 -0.59
CA GLN A 192 -7.90 18.67 -1.82
C GLN A 192 -8.00 17.16 -1.66
N TYR A 193 -7.80 16.64 -0.45
CA TYR A 193 -7.86 15.21 -0.20
C TYR A 193 -9.18 14.56 -0.65
N PRO A 194 -10.38 15.00 -0.22
CA PRO A 194 -11.62 14.45 -0.76
C PRO A 194 -11.88 14.86 -2.21
N LEU A 195 -11.51 16.07 -2.63
CA LEU A 195 -11.77 16.57 -3.98
C LEU A 195 -11.07 15.74 -5.07
N ASP A 196 -9.85 15.29 -4.83
CA ASP A 196 -9.07 14.50 -5.78
C ASP A 196 -9.71 13.15 -6.12
N VAL A 197 -10.60 12.66 -5.28
CA VAL A 197 -11.18 11.30 -5.43
C VAL A 197 -12.70 11.30 -5.71
N LEU A 198 -13.37 12.46 -5.72
CA LEU A 198 -14.82 12.54 -5.90
C LEU A 198 -15.32 11.85 -7.18
N ASP A 199 -14.62 12.08 -8.28
CA ASP A 199 -15.00 11.55 -9.61
C ASP A 199 -14.37 10.18 -9.89
N MET A 200 -13.63 9.60 -8.94
CA MET A 200 -12.97 8.31 -9.11
C MET A 200 -13.95 7.16 -8.84
N ASP A 201 -13.99 6.17 -9.72
CA ASP A 201 -14.53 4.85 -9.42
C ASP A 201 -13.38 3.89 -9.15
N ALA A 202 -13.26 3.45 -7.88
CA ALA A 202 -12.16 2.58 -7.47
C ALA A 202 -12.14 1.27 -8.28
N TYR A 203 -13.31 0.69 -8.58
CA TYR A 203 -13.41 -0.60 -9.25
C TYR A 203 -13.16 -0.49 -10.76
N ASP A 204 -13.61 0.58 -11.39
CA ASP A 204 -13.31 0.87 -12.81
C ASP A 204 -11.81 1.12 -13.02
N ILE A 205 -11.13 1.71 -12.02
CA ILE A 205 -9.69 1.92 -12.07
C ILE A 205 -8.96 0.60 -11.89
N ILE A 206 -9.18 -0.12 -10.78
CA ILE A 206 -8.36 -1.29 -10.42
C ILE A 206 -8.50 -2.44 -11.42
N ARG A 207 -9.67 -2.61 -12.07
CA ARG A 207 -9.89 -3.64 -13.09
C ARG A 207 -9.00 -3.50 -14.33
N GLN A 208 -8.36 -2.34 -14.52
CA GLN A 208 -7.44 -2.13 -15.64
C GLN A 208 -6.12 -2.87 -15.46
N TYR A 209 -5.70 -3.14 -14.23
CA TYR A 209 -4.51 -3.97 -13.99
C TYR A 209 -4.78 -5.42 -14.42
N LYS A 210 -3.82 -6.08 -15.06
CA LYS A 210 -3.97 -7.42 -15.66
C LYS A 210 -3.09 -8.49 -15.03
N GLY A 211 -2.21 -8.12 -14.12
CA GLY A 211 -1.33 -9.07 -13.39
C GLY A 211 -2.06 -9.83 -12.28
N ARG A 212 -1.32 -10.62 -11.53
CA ARG A 212 -1.82 -11.41 -10.40
C ARG A 212 -2.10 -10.52 -9.19
N VAL A 213 -3.18 -10.79 -8.47
CA VAL A 213 -3.59 -10.01 -7.27
C VAL A 213 -3.80 -10.94 -6.08
N LEU A 214 -3.27 -10.56 -4.93
CA LEU A 214 -3.63 -11.10 -3.62
C LEU A 214 -4.30 -9.98 -2.80
N ILE A 215 -5.45 -10.26 -2.23
CA ILE A 215 -6.07 -9.41 -1.21
C ILE A 215 -6.13 -10.20 0.09
N VAL A 216 -5.68 -9.62 1.20
CA VAL A 216 -5.85 -10.18 2.56
C VAL A 216 -6.68 -9.21 3.38
N HIS A 217 -7.77 -9.69 3.99
CA HIS A 217 -8.70 -8.83 4.72
C HIS A 217 -9.32 -9.55 5.92
N GLY A 218 -9.46 -8.84 7.04
CA GLY A 218 -10.04 -9.39 8.26
C GLY A 218 -11.55 -9.21 8.33
N THR A 219 -12.27 -10.18 8.93
CA THR A 219 -13.74 -10.13 9.07
C THR A 219 -14.21 -9.12 10.11
N ALA A 220 -13.36 -8.73 11.07
CA ALA A 220 -13.68 -7.78 12.13
C ALA A 220 -13.17 -6.34 11.85
N ASP A 221 -12.77 -6.06 10.60
CA ASP A 221 -12.31 -4.72 10.19
C ASP A 221 -13.46 -3.69 10.26
N LYS A 222 -13.34 -2.74 11.21
CA LYS A 222 -14.32 -1.67 11.45
C LYS A 222 -13.94 -0.34 10.77
N ILE A 223 -12.81 -0.31 10.06
CA ILE A 223 -12.32 0.87 9.34
C ILE A 223 -12.69 0.76 7.86
N VAL A 224 -12.32 -0.37 7.25
CA VAL A 224 -12.65 -0.70 5.86
C VAL A 224 -13.45 -2.00 5.85
N ASN A 225 -14.72 -1.92 5.45
CA ASN A 225 -15.56 -3.11 5.39
C ASN A 225 -15.02 -4.10 4.35
N ILE A 226 -14.96 -5.39 4.71
CA ILE A 226 -14.49 -6.48 3.83
C ILE A 226 -15.26 -6.55 2.51
N GLU A 227 -16.49 -6.03 2.43
CA GLU A 227 -17.28 -6.00 1.21
C GLU A 227 -16.60 -5.21 0.09
N TYR A 228 -15.77 -4.22 0.41
CA TYR A 228 -14.96 -3.53 -0.59
C TYR A 228 -13.95 -4.47 -1.25
N SER A 229 -13.33 -5.38 -0.51
CA SER A 229 -12.44 -6.41 -1.05
C SER A 229 -13.18 -7.48 -1.85
N LYS A 230 -14.37 -7.89 -1.43
CA LYS A 230 -15.21 -8.82 -2.21
C LYS A 230 -15.63 -8.21 -3.56
N ARG A 231 -16.00 -6.93 -3.58
CA ARG A 231 -16.28 -6.19 -4.82
C ARG A 231 -15.05 -6.08 -5.72
N ALA A 232 -13.85 -5.92 -5.13
CA ALA A 232 -12.61 -5.89 -5.89
C ALA A 232 -12.34 -7.22 -6.62
N VAL A 233 -12.66 -8.37 -6.00
CA VAL A 233 -12.58 -9.67 -6.68
C VAL A 233 -13.41 -9.68 -7.96
N VAL A 234 -14.66 -9.22 -7.88
CA VAL A 234 -15.55 -9.14 -9.05
C VAL A 234 -14.96 -8.20 -10.13
N ALA A 235 -14.43 -7.05 -9.71
CA ALA A 235 -13.83 -6.09 -10.63
C ALA A 235 -12.60 -6.67 -11.36
N TYR A 236 -11.69 -7.34 -10.64
CA TYR A 236 -10.51 -7.96 -11.25
C TYR A 236 -10.87 -9.12 -12.18
N LEU A 237 -11.87 -9.95 -11.81
CA LEU A 237 -12.35 -11.06 -12.64
C LEU A 237 -13.04 -10.58 -13.91
N SER A 238 -13.74 -9.45 -13.89
CA SER A 238 -14.45 -8.90 -15.05
C SER A 238 -13.53 -8.57 -16.23
N THR A 239 -12.23 -8.47 -16.01
CA THR A 239 -11.21 -8.15 -17.03
C THR A 239 -10.05 -9.14 -17.01
N LYS A 240 -10.27 -10.34 -16.50
CA LYS A 240 -9.27 -11.40 -16.42
C LYS A 240 -8.75 -11.76 -17.82
N PRO A 241 -7.42 -11.86 -18.00
CA PRO A 241 -6.84 -12.40 -19.22
C PRO A 241 -7.31 -13.84 -19.49
N GLU A 242 -7.57 -14.18 -20.76
CA GLU A 242 -8.09 -15.51 -21.15
C GLU A 242 -7.16 -16.66 -20.77
N ASN A 243 -5.86 -16.41 -20.73
CA ASN A 243 -4.82 -17.38 -20.37
C ASN A 243 -4.60 -17.56 -18.86
N MET A 244 -5.43 -16.96 -18.02
CA MET A 244 -5.36 -17.09 -16.55
C MET A 244 -6.62 -17.76 -16.01
N THR A 245 -6.48 -18.61 -15.00
CA THR A 245 -7.60 -19.07 -14.17
C THR A 245 -8.05 -17.94 -13.22
N ASP A 246 -9.20 -18.08 -12.59
CA ASP A 246 -9.68 -17.11 -11.60
C ASP A 246 -8.74 -17.03 -10.39
N GLU A 247 -8.26 -18.17 -9.89
CA GLU A 247 -7.32 -18.26 -8.77
C GLU A 247 -5.94 -17.67 -9.09
N GLU A 248 -5.48 -17.82 -10.34
CA GLU A 248 -4.24 -17.17 -10.78
C GLU A 248 -4.40 -15.66 -10.89
N ARG A 249 -5.59 -15.19 -11.23
CA ARG A 249 -5.89 -13.76 -11.40
C ARG A 249 -6.01 -13.04 -10.09
N ILE A 250 -6.80 -13.59 -9.14
CA ILE A 250 -7.12 -12.96 -7.87
C ILE A 250 -7.36 -14.00 -6.78
N ARG A 251 -6.69 -13.81 -5.65
CA ARG A 251 -6.96 -14.53 -4.42
C ARG A 251 -7.43 -13.54 -3.36
N LEU A 252 -8.54 -13.83 -2.69
CA LEU A 252 -9.00 -13.14 -1.50
C LEU A 252 -8.87 -14.08 -0.31
N GLU A 253 -7.89 -13.81 0.54
CA GLU A 253 -7.66 -14.53 1.79
C GLU A 253 -8.34 -13.78 2.94
N ILE A 254 -9.19 -14.48 3.67
CA ILE A 254 -10.00 -13.90 4.74
C ILE A 254 -9.45 -14.36 6.08
N ILE A 255 -9.07 -13.41 6.92
CA ILE A 255 -8.62 -13.67 8.28
C ILE A 255 -9.80 -13.49 9.23
N GLU A 256 -10.26 -14.60 9.81
CA GLU A 256 -11.40 -14.60 10.73
C GLU A 256 -11.05 -13.83 12.02
N GLY A 257 -11.91 -12.89 12.42
CA GLY A 257 -11.66 -12.01 13.56
C GLY A 257 -10.57 -10.95 13.34
N GLY A 258 -9.94 -10.92 12.17
CA GLY A 258 -8.92 -9.92 11.83
C GLY A 258 -9.50 -8.51 11.81
N GLU A 259 -8.88 -7.59 12.55
CA GLU A 259 -9.19 -6.16 12.56
C GLU A 259 -8.38 -5.41 11.50
N HIS A 260 -8.70 -4.14 11.30
CA HIS A 260 -7.84 -3.24 10.52
C HIS A 260 -6.46 -3.12 11.18
N MET A 261 -5.38 -3.27 10.39
CA MET A 261 -4.02 -3.39 10.93
C MET A 261 -3.93 -4.59 11.88
N PHE A 262 -3.83 -5.76 11.32
CA PHE A 262 -3.75 -7.04 12.02
C PHE A 262 -3.00 -6.98 13.35
N ASN A 263 -3.44 -7.74 14.35
CA ASN A 263 -2.63 -8.05 15.51
C ASN A 263 -1.52 -9.05 15.12
N LEU A 264 -0.63 -9.36 16.03
CA LEU A 264 0.53 -10.21 15.73
C LEU A 264 0.15 -11.57 15.15
N ASP A 265 -0.86 -12.24 15.70
CA ASP A 265 -1.27 -13.58 15.24
C ASP A 265 -1.88 -13.53 13.83
N HIS A 266 -2.75 -12.55 13.59
CA HIS A 266 -3.36 -12.33 12.28
C HIS A 266 -2.34 -11.84 11.24
N ASP A 267 -1.33 -11.09 11.66
CA ASP A 267 -0.25 -10.64 10.79
C ASP A 267 0.64 -11.81 10.36
N LEU A 268 0.98 -12.71 11.29
CA LEU A 268 1.71 -13.94 10.98
C LEU A 268 0.93 -14.87 10.04
N GLU A 269 -0.42 -14.90 10.13
CA GLU A 269 -1.26 -15.61 9.17
C GLU A 269 -1.22 -14.92 7.79
N ALA A 270 -1.33 -13.59 7.75
CA ALA A 270 -1.27 -12.80 6.52
C ALA A 270 0.08 -12.97 5.79
N ILE A 271 1.18 -13.06 6.54
CA ILE A 271 2.53 -13.30 5.99
C ILE A 271 2.61 -14.64 5.26
N LYS A 272 1.95 -15.70 5.74
CA LYS A 272 1.94 -16.99 5.03
C LYS A 272 1.31 -16.87 3.64
N TYR A 273 0.19 -16.15 3.53
CA TYR A 273 -0.45 -15.90 2.22
C TYR A 273 0.42 -15.04 1.30
N LEU A 274 1.13 -14.04 1.89
CA LEU A 274 2.08 -13.21 1.16
C LEU A 274 3.24 -14.04 0.61
N ASP A 275 3.84 -14.92 1.41
CA ASP A 275 4.94 -15.80 1.03
C ASP A 275 4.54 -16.71 -0.12
N ASP A 276 3.41 -17.40 0.01
CA ASP A 276 2.88 -18.28 -1.01
C ASP A 276 2.66 -17.53 -2.33
N PHE A 277 2.09 -16.32 -2.25
CA PHE A 277 1.84 -15.49 -3.43
C PHE A 277 3.13 -14.96 -4.06
N ALA A 278 4.10 -14.53 -3.25
CA ALA A 278 5.37 -14.01 -3.75
C ALA A 278 6.20 -15.08 -4.49
N ARG A 279 6.09 -16.35 -4.08
CA ARG A 279 6.78 -17.50 -4.71
C ARG A 279 6.16 -17.98 -6.02
N LEU A 280 4.94 -17.58 -6.37
CA LEU A 280 4.32 -17.94 -7.65
C LEU A 280 5.23 -17.47 -8.81
N LYS A 281 5.34 -18.31 -9.84
CA LYS A 281 6.12 -17.98 -11.07
C LYS A 281 5.25 -17.19 -12.05
#